data_9ef87467ba41ac4c34ba22d0797fb3ef
#
_entry.id   9ef87467ba41ac4c34ba22d0797fb3ef
#
_cell.length_a   1.000
_cell.length_b   1.000
_cell.length_c   1.000
_cell.angle_alpha   90.00
_cell.angle_beta   90.00
_cell.angle_gamma   90.00
#
_symmetry.space_group_name_H-M   'P 1'
#
loop_
_entity.id
_entity.type
_entity.pdbx_description
1 polymer ?
#
loop_
_entity_poly.entity_id
_entity_poly.type
_entity_poly.pdbx_seq_one_letter_code
_entity_poly.pdbx_strand_id
1 'polypeptide(L)'
;MIITDIKQIDRIAEETFSKTKGIVSVDMKDYAFIKEHSESLKAIKFEVSALTEEVVRSLDEVIIEAGKENVSNVLLYIKGNGSDAGIQAVTIEQFNMFIEAFNKHLKTANIIWGMGDDNEIRENISILIILGYGKKE
;
A
#
# COMPACT_ATOMS: atom_id res chain seq x y z
N MET A 1 -2.06 -3.96 11.61
CA MET A 1 -3.33 -3.36 12.06
C MET A 1 -4.17 -2.98 10.84
N ILE A 2 -5.43 -3.34 10.88
CA ILE A 2 -6.37 -3.02 9.78
C ILE A 2 -7.24 -1.86 10.23
N ILE A 3 -7.28 -0.80 9.42
CA ILE A 3 -8.00 0.43 9.70
C ILE A 3 -9.24 0.48 8.81
N THR A 4 -10.40 0.66 9.39
CA THR A 4 -11.68 0.68 8.68
C THR A 4 -12.40 2.03 8.75
N ASP A 5 -11.98 2.92 9.65
CA ASP A 5 -12.58 4.24 9.79
C ASP A 5 -12.16 5.14 8.62
N ILE A 6 -13.12 5.59 7.83
CA ILE A 6 -12.86 6.36 6.62
C ILE A 6 -12.12 7.68 6.92
N LYS A 7 -12.39 8.31 8.04
CA LYS A 7 -11.71 9.55 8.42
C LYS A 7 -10.23 9.32 8.72
N GLN A 8 -9.91 8.19 9.35
CA GLN A 8 -8.52 7.81 9.59
C GLN A 8 -7.82 7.46 8.29
N ILE A 9 -8.49 6.75 7.39
CA ILE A 9 -7.94 6.41 6.08
C ILE A 9 -7.66 7.65 5.26
N ASP A 10 -8.59 8.62 5.23
CA ASP A 10 -8.39 9.91 4.56
C ASP A 10 -7.17 10.63 5.10
N ARG A 11 -7.00 10.65 6.41
CA ARG A 11 -5.86 11.31 7.06
C ARG A 11 -4.54 10.63 6.71
N ILE A 12 -4.51 9.31 6.73
CA ILE A 12 -3.32 8.54 6.38
C ILE A 12 -2.92 8.81 4.93
N ALA A 13 -3.88 8.85 4.01
CA ALA A 13 -3.62 9.14 2.61
C ALA A 13 -3.05 10.56 2.44
N GLU A 14 -3.65 11.56 3.07
CA GLU A 14 -3.18 12.93 3.01
C GLU A 14 -1.75 13.06 3.54
N GLU A 15 -1.46 12.48 4.70
CA GLU A 15 -0.12 12.51 5.28
C GLU A 15 0.89 11.79 4.39
N THR A 16 0.52 10.65 3.83
CA THR A 16 1.40 9.86 2.99
C THR A 16 1.78 10.63 1.73
N PHE A 17 0.81 11.18 1.01
CA PHE A 17 1.07 11.77 -0.29
C PHE A 17 1.53 13.23 -0.25
N SER A 18 1.27 13.96 0.84
CA SER A 18 1.74 15.34 0.99
C SER A 18 3.23 15.43 1.33
N LYS A 19 3.80 14.42 1.96
CA LYS A 19 5.19 14.44 2.45
C LYS A 19 6.17 13.68 1.57
N THR A 20 5.68 12.94 0.60
CA THR A 20 6.51 12.03 -0.17
C THR A 20 6.95 12.63 -1.50
N LYS A 21 8.24 12.50 -1.82
CA LYS A 21 8.76 12.77 -3.15
C LYS A 21 8.62 11.49 -3.97
N GLY A 22 7.73 11.51 -4.97
CA GLY A 22 7.44 10.32 -5.75
C GLY A 22 8.56 9.94 -6.70
N ILE A 23 8.90 8.66 -6.71
CA ILE A 23 9.76 8.03 -7.71
C ILE A 23 8.86 7.46 -8.80
N VAL A 24 7.80 6.76 -8.37
CA VAL A 24 6.69 6.34 -9.23
C VAL A 24 5.44 7.00 -8.65
N SER A 25 4.83 7.88 -9.42
CA SER A 25 3.79 8.77 -8.90
C SER A 25 2.47 8.07 -8.62
N VAL A 26 2.09 8.12 -7.34
CA VAL A 26 0.72 7.89 -6.88
C VAL A 26 0.39 9.10 -6.01
N ASP A 27 -0.77 9.68 -6.17
CA ASP A 27 -1.17 10.88 -5.43
C ASP A 27 -2.60 10.80 -4.90
N MET A 28 -3.08 11.91 -4.35
CA MET A 28 -4.43 11.99 -3.79
C MET A 28 -5.52 11.74 -4.83
N LYS A 29 -5.26 11.95 -6.11
CA LYS A 29 -6.23 11.66 -7.17
C LYS A 29 -6.46 10.16 -7.30
N ASP A 30 -5.40 9.37 -7.16
CA ASP A 30 -5.49 7.92 -7.19
C ASP A 30 -6.29 7.39 -6.00
N TYR A 31 -6.05 7.95 -4.82
CA TYR A 31 -6.81 7.61 -3.63
C TYR A 31 -8.29 7.98 -3.79
N ALA A 32 -8.55 9.19 -4.27
CA ALA A 32 -9.92 9.67 -4.51
C ALA A 32 -10.66 8.77 -5.50
N PHE A 33 -9.97 8.30 -6.55
CA PHE A 33 -10.54 7.36 -7.52
C PHE A 33 -11.00 6.08 -6.83
N ILE A 34 -10.13 5.48 -6.01
CA ILE A 34 -10.47 4.23 -5.30
C ILE A 34 -11.63 4.44 -4.35
N LYS A 35 -11.60 5.53 -3.58
CA LYS A 35 -12.67 5.87 -2.64
C LYS A 35 -14.01 6.06 -3.35
N GLU A 36 -13.99 6.74 -4.49
CA GLU A 36 -15.20 7.04 -5.25
C GLU A 36 -15.81 5.81 -5.91
N HIS A 37 -14.97 4.83 -6.30
CA HIS A 37 -15.40 3.63 -7.03
C HIS A 37 -15.57 2.41 -6.14
N SER A 38 -15.39 2.53 -4.83
CA SER A 38 -15.53 1.44 -3.87
C SER A 38 -16.64 1.73 -2.87
N GLU A 39 -17.34 0.68 -2.45
CA GLU A 39 -18.40 0.82 -1.44
C GLU A 39 -17.81 1.02 -0.04
N SER A 40 -16.68 0.39 0.25
CA SER A 40 -15.98 0.54 1.52
C SER A 40 -14.48 0.40 1.33
N LEU A 41 -13.71 0.89 2.31
CA LEU A 41 -12.26 0.87 2.29
C LEU A 41 -11.72 0.23 3.56
N LYS A 42 -10.56 -0.42 3.41
CA LYS A 42 -9.72 -0.80 4.55
C LYS A 42 -8.29 -0.36 4.24
N ALA A 43 -7.57 0.09 5.25
CA ALA A 43 -6.17 0.48 5.11
C ALA A 43 -5.29 -0.35 6.03
N ILE A 44 -4.12 -0.69 5.53
CA ILE A 44 -3.09 -1.41 6.27
C ILE A 44 -1.81 -0.60 6.15
N LYS A 45 -1.21 -0.25 7.27
CA LYS A 45 0.03 0.51 7.29
C LYS A 45 1.01 -0.13 8.25
N PHE A 46 2.24 -0.34 7.78
CA PHE A 46 3.31 -0.85 8.63
C PHE A 46 4.67 -0.41 8.12
N GLU A 47 5.66 -0.42 9.03
CA GLU A 47 7.02 -0.06 8.71
C GLU A 47 7.93 -1.28 8.94
N VAL A 48 8.87 -1.48 8.03
CA VAL A 48 9.79 -2.62 8.08
C VAL A 48 11.20 -2.17 7.70
N SER A 49 12.21 -2.95 8.13
CA SER A 49 13.58 -2.64 7.79
C SER A 49 13.97 -3.07 6.38
N ALA A 50 13.31 -4.10 5.84
CA ALA A 50 13.56 -4.62 4.49
C ALA A 50 12.37 -5.43 4.00
N LEU A 51 12.25 -5.58 2.68
CA LEU A 51 11.23 -6.44 2.07
C LEU A 51 11.76 -7.88 2.00
N THR A 52 11.55 -8.62 3.07
CA THR A 52 11.98 -10.02 3.18
C THR A 52 10.81 -10.96 2.88
N GLU A 53 11.12 -12.27 2.77
CA GLU A 53 10.09 -13.29 2.62
C GLU A 53 9.11 -13.31 3.79
N GLU A 54 9.61 -13.01 5.01
CA GLU A 54 8.76 -12.92 6.19
C GLU A 54 7.75 -11.78 6.06
N VAL A 55 8.19 -10.64 5.54
CA VAL A 55 7.31 -9.50 5.31
C VAL A 55 6.24 -9.85 4.28
N VAL A 56 6.62 -10.55 3.21
CA VAL A 56 5.66 -11.00 2.20
C VAL A 56 4.65 -11.98 2.79
N ARG A 57 5.10 -12.90 3.65
CA ARG A 57 4.19 -13.82 4.34
C ARG A 57 3.23 -13.09 5.29
N SER A 58 3.74 -12.11 6.03
CA SER A 58 2.91 -11.27 6.89
C SER A 58 1.85 -10.53 6.09
N LEU A 59 2.22 -10.07 4.90
CA LEU A 59 1.29 -9.43 3.98
C LEU A 59 0.18 -10.39 3.56
N ASP A 60 0.52 -11.63 3.19
CA ASP A 60 -0.47 -12.65 2.84
C ASP A 60 -1.48 -12.84 3.97
N GLU A 61 -0.99 -12.98 5.20
CA GLU A 61 -1.83 -13.17 6.38
C GLU A 61 -2.76 -11.98 6.61
N VAL A 62 -2.25 -10.76 6.46
CA VAL A 62 -3.03 -9.54 6.65
C VAL A 62 -4.10 -9.39 5.58
N ILE A 63 -3.80 -9.71 4.33
CA ILE A 63 -4.79 -9.67 3.25
C ILE A 63 -5.93 -10.66 3.53
N ILE A 64 -5.59 -11.86 3.99
CA ILE A 64 -6.59 -12.88 4.35
C ILE A 64 -7.44 -12.39 5.51
N GLU A 65 -6.81 -11.81 6.54
CA GLU A 65 -7.51 -11.26 7.71
C GLU A 65 -8.44 -10.11 7.33
N ALA A 66 -7.99 -9.21 6.48
CA ALA A 66 -8.80 -8.09 6.00
C ALA A 66 -9.98 -8.55 5.15
N GLY A 67 -9.85 -9.71 4.51
CA GLY A 67 -10.85 -10.25 3.60
C GLY A 67 -10.53 -9.89 2.15
N LYS A 68 -10.34 -10.91 1.32
CA LYS A 68 -10.02 -10.71 -0.10
C LYS A 68 -11.25 -10.73 -1.01
N GLU A 69 -12.40 -11.12 -0.47
CA GLU A 69 -13.63 -11.18 -1.24
C GLU A 69 -14.15 -9.78 -1.57
N ASN A 70 -14.53 -9.60 -2.82
CA ASN A 70 -15.07 -8.35 -3.35
C ASN A 70 -14.07 -7.17 -3.37
N VAL A 71 -12.77 -7.42 -3.25
CA VAL A 71 -11.77 -6.38 -3.46
C VAL A 71 -11.73 -6.04 -4.94
N SER A 72 -12.05 -4.79 -5.28
CA SER A 72 -12.11 -4.32 -6.66
C SER A 72 -10.94 -3.42 -7.03
N ASN A 73 -10.42 -2.68 -6.07
CA ASN A 73 -9.31 -1.75 -6.27
C ASN A 73 -8.31 -1.86 -5.13
N VAL A 74 -7.03 -1.74 -5.47
CA VAL A 74 -5.95 -1.73 -4.48
C VAL A 74 -5.00 -0.58 -4.80
N LEU A 75 -4.64 0.17 -3.77
CA LEU A 75 -3.54 1.13 -3.84
C LEU A 75 -2.42 0.60 -2.96
N LEU A 76 -1.25 0.41 -3.55
CA LEU A 76 -0.04 -0.02 -2.85
C LEU A 76 0.99 1.09 -2.96
N TYR A 77 1.45 1.62 -1.84
CA TYR A 77 2.49 2.63 -1.83
C TYR A 77 3.63 2.22 -0.89
N ILE A 78 4.84 2.18 -1.45
CA ILE A 78 6.06 1.83 -0.70
C ILE A 78 6.94 3.05 -0.68
N LYS A 79 7.36 3.49 0.50
CA LYS A 79 8.27 4.62 0.62
C LYS A 79 9.46 4.28 1.52
N GLY A 80 10.60 4.81 1.13
CA GLY A 80 11.84 4.69 1.88
C GLY A 80 12.09 5.95 2.70
N ASN A 81 13.04 5.87 3.63
CA ASN A 81 13.37 6.99 4.51
C ASN A 81 14.41 7.96 3.93
N GLY A 82 14.73 7.83 2.64
CA GLY A 82 15.71 8.71 1.98
C GLY A 82 17.18 8.36 2.23
N SER A 83 17.45 7.31 3.01
CA SER A 83 18.81 6.82 3.23
C SER A 83 19.15 5.72 2.23
N ASP A 84 20.44 5.31 2.21
CA ASP A 84 20.89 4.20 1.36
C ASP A 84 20.17 2.88 1.69
N ALA A 85 19.71 2.73 2.92
CA ALA A 85 18.97 1.57 3.37
C ALA A 85 17.45 1.67 3.09
N GLY A 86 16.99 2.77 2.50
CA GLY A 86 15.60 3.01 2.19
C GLY A 86 15.16 2.37 0.86
N ILE A 87 14.36 3.11 0.07
CA ILE A 87 13.74 2.56 -1.15
C ILE A 87 14.77 2.08 -2.17
N GLN A 88 15.96 2.68 -2.21
CA GLN A 88 17.02 2.26 -3.13
C GLN A 88 17.58 0.87 -2.82
N ALA A 89 17.36 0.38 -1.61
CA ALA A 89 17.76 -0.97 -1.22
C ALA A 89 16.74 -2.03 -1.65
N VAL A 90 15.57 -1.62 -2.13
CA VAL A 90 14.56 -2.55 -2.63
C VAL A 90 14.94 -2.98 -4.03
N THR A 91 15.21 -4.28 -4.20
CA THR A 91 15.55 -4.84 -5.52
C THR A 91 14.28 -5.08 -6.34
N ILE A 92 14.46 -5.17 -7.65
CA ILE A 92 13.36 -5.53 -8.57
C ILE A 92 12.79 -6.90 -8.18
N GLU A 93 13.63 -7.85 -7.80
CA GLU A 93 13.18 -9.18 -7.37
C GLU A 93 12.29 -9.11 -6.13
N GLN A 94 12.69 -8.35 -5.12
CA GLN A 94 11.90 -8.16 -3.90
C GLN A 94 10.56 -7.50 -4.20
N PHE A 95 10.58 -6.47 -5.04
CA PHE A 95 9.36 -5.77 -5.44
C PHE A 95 8.41 -6.69 -6.20
N ASN A 96 8.94 -7.47 -7.16
CA ASN A 96 8.14 -8.43 -7.92
C ASN A 96 7.52 -9.50 -7.03
N MET A 97 8.28 -10.00 -6.05
CA MET A 97 7.78 -10.96 -5.07
C MET A 97 6.59 -10.39 -4.30
N PHE A 98 6.67 -9.12 -3.95
CA PHE A 98 5.61 -8.40 -3.26
C PHE A 98 4.35 -8.27 -4.13
N ILE A 99 4.53 -7.88 -5.39
CA ILE A 99 3.41 -7.77 -6.34
C ILE A 99 2.78 -9.13 -6.63
N GLU A 100 3.58 -10.19 -6.74
CA GLU A 100 3.06 -11.55 -6.94
C GLU A 100 2.16 -12.00 -5.79
N ALA A 101 2.49 -11.63 -4.57
CA ALA A 101 1.65 -11.93 -3.40
C ALA A 101 0.26 -11.28 -3.55
N PHE A 102 0.21 -10.03 -4.01
CA PHE A 102 -1.06 -9.38 -4.31
C PHE A 102 -1.82 -10.08 -5.42
N ASN A 103 -1.16 -10.37 -6.52
CA ASN A 103 -1.79 -11.02 -7.67
C ASN A 103 -2.35 -12.41 -7.33
N LYS A 104 -1.69 -13.11 -6.44
CA LYS A 104 -2.14 -14.43 -6.00
C LYS A 104 -3.49 -14.36 -5.29
N HIS A 105 -3.69 -13.34 -4.44
CA HIS A 105 -4.91 -13.20 -3.64
C HIS A 105 -5.97 -12.32 -4.27
N LEU A 106 -5.59 -11.41 -5.15
CA LEU A 106 -6.45 -10.34 -5.66
C LEU A 106 -6.45 -10.28 -7.18
N LYS A 107 -6.64 -11.42 -7.82
CA LYS A 107 -6.51 -11.60 -9.28
C LYS A 107 -7.41 -10.68 -10.11
N THR A 108 -8.57 -10.32 -9.60
CA THR A 108 -9.54 -9.50 -10.34
C THR A 108 -9.52 -8.03 -9.93
N ALA A 109 -8.68 -7.67 -8.97
CA ALA A 109 -8.59 -6.30 -8.50
C ALA A 109 -7.73 -5.44 -9.44
N ASN A 110 -8.11 -4.18 -9.57
CA ASN A 110 -7.30 -3.18 -10.24
C ASN A 110 -6.24 -2.67 -9.24
N ILE A 111 -4.96 -2.89 -9.52
CA ILE A 111 -3.87 -2.53 -8.60
C ILE A 111 -3.15 -1.29 -9.13
N ILE A 112 -3.14 -0.23 -8.33
CA ILE A 112 -2.36 0.99 -8.57
C ILE A 112 -1.23 0.98 -7.56
N TRP A 113 0.01 1.14 -8.03
CA TRP A 113 1.16 1.12 -7.12
C TRP A 113 2.08 2.30 -7.37
N GLY A 114 2.79 2.70 -6.31
CA GLY A 114 3.77 3.76 -6.40
C GLY A 114 4.88 3.60 -5.37
N MET A 115 5.93 4.40 -5.53
CA MET A 115 7.11 4.41 -4.69
C MET A 115 7.58 5.84 -4.47
N GLY A 116 8.11 6.10 -3.29
CA GLY A 116 8.66 7.42 -2.97
C GLY A 116 9.55 7.41 -1.74
N ASP A 117 10.04 8.59 -1.37
CA ASP A 117 10.87 8.78 -0.18
C ASP A 117 10.22 9.75 0.79
N ASP A 118 10.42 9.50 2.08
CA ASP A 118 9.95 10.35 3.17
C ASP A 118 10.97 10.27 4.32
N ASN A 119 11.65 11.36 4.60
CA ASN A 119 12.69 11.42 5.61
C ASN A 119 12.16 11.28 7.04
N GLU A 120 10.87 11.38 7.24
CA GLU A 120 10.25 11.33 8.58
C GLU A 120 9.92 9.93 9.05
N ILE A 121 9.96 8.91 8.20
CA ILE A 121 9.70 7.54 8.64
C ILE A 121 10.87 7.01 9.46
N ARG A 122 10.54 6.22 10.49
CA ARG A 122 11.54 5.70 11.45
C ARG A 122 12.30 4.51 10.91
N GLU A 123 11.59 3.58 10.31
CA GLU A 123 12.18 2.40 9.68
C GLU A 123 12.64 2.74 8.26
N ASN A 124 13.38 1.83 7.63
CA ASN A 124 13.87 2.06 6.28
C ASN A 124 12.76 2.13 5.26
N ILE A 125 11.67 1.39 5.46
CA ILE A 125 10.59 1.23 4.50
C ILE A 125 9.24 1.35 5.21
N SER A 126 8.32 2.11 4.65
CA SER A 126 6.92 2.18 5.08
C SER A 126 6.04 1.67 3.95
N ILE A 127 5.06 0.85 4.29
CA ILE A 127 4.14 0.26 3.32
C ILE A 127 2.72 0.67 3.68
N LEU A 128 2.01 1.22 2.70
CA LEU A 128 0.59 1.55 2.81
C LEU A 128 -0.18 0.75 1.77
N ILE A 129 -1.20 0.05 2.22
CA ILE A 129 -2.10 -0.70 1.36
C ILE A 129 -3.51 -0.21 1.63
N ILE A 130 -4.20 0.22 0.58
CA ILE A 130 -5.61 0.59 0.68
C ILE A 130 -6.41 -0.37 -0.19
N LEU A 131 -7.33 -1.08 0.42
CA LEU A 131 -8.20 -2.04 -0.24
C LEU A 131 -9.59 -1.43 -0.42
N GLY A 132 -10.04 -1.36 -1.66
CA GLY A 132 -11.38 -0.91 -1.99
C GLY A 132 -12.28 -2.10 -2.28
N TYR A 133 -13.42 -2.17 -1.58
CA TYR A 133 -14.35 -3.29 -1.63
C TYR A 133 -15.62 -2.92 -2.39
N GLY A 134 -16.09 -3.84 -3.22
CA GLY A 134 -17.29 -3.64 -4.00
C GLY A 134 -17.09 -2.67 -5.16
N LYS A 135 -18.15 -2.42 -5.90
CA LYS A 135 -18.16 -1.45 -6.99
C LYS A 135 -19.30 -0.48 -6.77
N LYS A 136 -18.96 0.78 -6.65
CA LYS A 136 -19.92 1.85 -6.53
C LYS A 136 -20.27 2.35 -7.94
N GLU A 137 -21.53 2.23 -8.28
CA GLU A 137 -22.03 2.70 -9.57
C GLU A 137 -22.30 4.20 -9.60
#